data_646a9ad775a2fce7ad11abbb6779b946
#
_entry.id   646a9ad775a2fce7ad11abbb6779b946
#
_cell.length_a   1.000
_cell.length_b   1.000
_cell.length_c   1.000
_cell.angle_alpha   90.00
_cell.angle_beta   90.00
_cell.angle_gamma   90.00
#
_symmetry.space_group_name_H-M   'P 1'
#
loop_
_entity.id
_entity.type
_entity.pdbx_description
1 polymer ?
#
loop_
_entity_poly.entity_id
_entity_poly.type
_entity_poly.pdbx_seq_one_letter_code
_entity_poly.pdbx_strand_id
1 'polypeptide(L)'
;MAKKSMIARELKRTKLVKQHAEKRAAIKTIIASEESTFDEMMEAVTALQKLPRDSSPARQRNRCRITGRPHGVYRKFGLSRNKLREAAMRGDVPGLVKASW
;
A
#
# COMPACT_ATOMS: atom_id res chain seq x y z
N MET A 1 -6.37 2.72 17.97
CA MET A 1 -7.24 2.79 16.77
C MET A 1 -6.93 4.03 15.96
N ALA A 2 -7.02 3.92 14.64
CA ALA A 2 -6.82 5.07 13.76
C ALA A 2 -8.10 5.91 13.64
N LYS A 3 -7.92 7.21 13.44
CA LYS A 3 -9.04 8.11 13.16
C LYS A 3 -9.70 7.74 11.83
N LYS A 4 -11.00 7.95 11.72
CA LYS A 4 -11.75 7.71 10.48
C LYS A 4 -11.17 8.47 9.29
N SER A 5 -10.68 9.68 9.49
CA SER A 5 -10.03 10.50 8.45
C SER A 5 -8.76 9.83 7.90
N MET A 6 -7.99 9.16 8.75
CA MET A 6 -6.79 8.45 8.33
C MET A 6 -7.12 7.21 7.48
N ILE A 7 -8.16 6.49 7.86
CA ILE A 7 -8.66 5.32 7.10
C ILE A 7 -9.20 5.77 5.74
N ALA A 8 -9.98 6.84 5.70
CA ALA A 8 -10.51 7.40 4.46
C ALA A 8 -9.39 7.86 3.51
N ARG A 9 -8.35 8.46 4.06
CA ARG A 9 -7.18 8.91 3.31
C ARG A 9 -6.44 7.73 2.69
N GLU A 10 -6.30 6.63 3.41
CA GLU A 10 -5.67 5.40 2.90
C GLU A 10 -6.49 4.76 1.78
N LEU A 11 -7.81 4.73 1.91
CA LEU A 11 -8.70 4.26 0.84
C LEU A 11 -8.56 5.10 -0.42
N LYS A 12 -8.47 6.43 -0.27
CA LYS A 12 -8.24 7.35 -1.38
C LYS A 12 -6.92 7.05 -2.09
N ARG A 13 -5.84 6.83 -1.35
CA ARG A 13 -4.53 6.47 -1.90
C ARG A 13 -4.60 5.16 -2.67
N THR A 14 -5.23 4.14 -2.11
CA THR A 14 -5.41 2.85 -2.78
C THR A 14 -6.12 2.99 -4.11
N LYS A 15 -7.19 3.79 -4.15
CA LYS A 15 -7.94 4.06 -5.38
C LYS A 15 -7.08 4.76 -6.42
N LEU A 16 -6.36 5.80 -6.03
CA LEU A 16 -5.48 6.56 -6.93
C LEU A 16 -4.32 5.71 -7.46
N VAL A 17 -3.73 4.87 -6.63
CA VAL A 17 -2.68 3.94 -7.04
C VAL A 17 -3.18 3.00 -8.13
N LYS A 18 -4.37 2.44 -7.98
CA LYS A 18 -4.97 1.57 -9.00
C LYS A 18 -5.25 2.31 -10.31
N GLN A 19 -5.80 3.53 -10.23
CA GLN A 19 -6.13 4.32 -11.40
C GLN A 19 -4.90 4.71 -12.23
N HIS A 20 -3.79 5.00 -11.58
CA HIS A 20 -2.57 5.48 -12.23
C HIS A 20 -1.50 4.41 -12.39
N ALA A 21 -1.78 3.15 -12.01
CA ALA A 21 -0.78 2.08 -12.03
C ALA A 21 -0.18 1.86 -13.42
N GLU A 22 -1.00 1.77 -14.45
CA GLU A 22 -0.55 1.54 -15.83
C GLU A 22 0.27 2.71 -16.38
N LYS A 23 -0.20 3.94 -16.14
CA LYS A 23 0.49 5.16 -16.57
C LYS A 23 1.87 5.27 -15.91
N ARG A 24 1.94 5.00 -14.61
CA ARG A 24 3.21 5.03 -13.89
C ARG A 24 4.17 3.95 -14.36
N ALA A 25 3.68 2.75 -14.62
CA ALA A 25 4.50 1.65 -15.13
C ALA A 25 5.08 1.99 -16.51
N ALA A 26 4.27 2.53 -17.42
CA ALA A 26 4.71 2.94 -18.74
C ALA A 26 5.80 4.04 -18.67
N ILE A 27 5.59 5.06 -17.84
CA ILE A 27 6.55 6.15 -17.65
C ILE A 27 7.87 5.64 -17.07
N LYS A 28 7.80 4.77 -16.06
CA LYS A 28 9.01 4.19 -15.45
C LYS A 28 9.79 3.30 -16.43
N THR A 29 9.09 2.59 -17.30
CA THR A 29 9.72 1.79 -18.35
C THR A 29 10.54 2.66 -19.29
N ILE A 30 10.00 3.82 -19.69
CA ILE A 30 10.71 4.80 -20.54
C ILE A 30 11.94 5.34 -19.81
N ILE A 31 11.83 5.69 -18.55
CA ILE A 31 12.93 6.23 -17.75
C ILE A 31 14.05 5.20 -17.57
N ALA A 32 13.69 3.93 -17.36
CA ALA A 32 14.64 2.85 -17.14
C ALA A 32 15.26 2.30 -18.43
N SER A 33 14.69 2.62 -19.60
CA SER A 33 15.19 2.13 -20.89
C SER A 33 16.51 2.78 -21.27
N GLU A 34 17.48 1.96 -21.67
CA GLU A 34 18.77 2.44 -22.20
C GLU A 34 18.65 3.00 -23.61
N GLU A 35 17.60 2.61 -24.34
CA GLU A 35 17.35 3.07 -25.71
C GLU A 35 16.71 4.45 -25.78
N SER A 36 16.20 4.96 -24.66
CA SER A 36 15.56 6.28 -24.61
C SER A 36 16.58 7.41 -24.74
N THR A 37 16.22 8.43 -25.52
CA THR A 37 17.03 9.64 -25.63
C THR A 37 16.89 10.47 -24.34
N PHE A 38 17.85 11.37 -24.09
CA PHE A 38 17.81 12.28 -22.93
C PHE A 38 16.51 13.10 -22.90
N ASP A 39 16.06 13.61 -24.04
CA ASP A 39 14.85 14.41 -24.14
C ASP A 39 13.60 13.59 -23.78
N GLU A 40 13.50 12.34 -24.26
CA GLU A 40 12.41 11.42 -23.90
C GLU A 40 12.39 11.12 -22.41
N MET A 41 13.56 10.91 -21.81
CA MET A 41 13.68 10.69 -20.36
C MET A 41 13.21 11.90 -19.57
N MET A 42 13.57 13.12 -19.97
CA MET A 42 13.14 14.34 -19.29
C MET A 42 11.65 14.59 -19.41
N GLU A 43 11.08 14.31 -20.56
CA GLU A 43 9.61 14.37 -20.75
C GLU A 43 8.91 13.36 -19.86
N ALA A 44 9.40 12.14 -19.76
CA ALA A 44 8.87 11.09 -18.90
C ALA A 44 8.93 11.49 -17.42
N VAL A 45 10.04 12.04 -16.96
CA VAL A 45 10.22 12.55 -15.59
C VAL A 45 9.20 13.66 -15.29
N THR A 46 9.03 14.60 -16.22
CA THR A 46 8.06 15.68 -16.08
C THR A 46 6.63 15.14 -16.00
N ALA A 47 6.28 14.18 -16.85
CA ALA A 47 4.99 13.53 -16.82
C ALA A 47 4.74 12.80 -15.48
N LEU A 48 5.76 12.12 -14.95
CA LEU A 48 5.68 11.44 -13.66
C LEU A 48 5.42 12.43 -12.52
N GLN A 49 6.06 13.58 -12.55
CA GLN A 49 5.88 14.63 -11.54
C GLN A 49 4.48 15.26 -11.57
N LYS A 50 3.84 15.28 -12.73
CA LYS A 50 2.47 15.81 -12.89
C LYS A 50 1.40 14.88 -12.32
N LEU A 51 1.71 13.61 -12.10
CA LEU A 51 0.75 12.66 -11.50
C LEU A 51 0.47 13.02 -10.04
N PRO A 52 -0.74 12.73 -9.52
CA PRO A 52 -1.05 12.98 -8.12
C PRO A 52 -0.05 12.31 -7.20
N ARG A 53 0.37 12.99 -6.13
CA ARG A 53 1.33 12.44 -5.16
C ARG A 53 0.80 11.16 -4.50
N ASP A 54 -0.49 11.13 -4.20
CA ASP A 54 -1.14 9.97 -3.57
C ASP A 54 -1.30 8.77 -4.51
N SER A 55 -0.97 8.92 -5.80
CA SER A 55 -0.92 7.80 -6.75
C SER A 55 0.34 6.95 -6.60
N SER A 56 1.32 7.37 -5.80
CA SER A 56 2.54 6.61 -5.57
C SER A 56 2.30 5.41 -4.64
N PRO A 57 2.65 4.18 -5.04
CA PRO A 57 2.52 3.00 -4.18
C PRO A 57 3.35 3.11 -2.90
N ALA A 58 4.45 3.86 -2.91
CA ALA A 58 5.32 4.06 -1.75
C ALA A 58 4.61 4.77 -0.59
N ARG A 59 3.56 5.52 -0.86
CA ARG A 59 2.78 6.24 0.15
C ARG A 59 1.71 5.40 0.83
N GLN A 60 1.44 4.20 0.32
CA GLN A 60 0.53 3.26 0.93
C GLN A 60 1.18 2.61 2.15
N ARG A 61 0.35 2.29 3.12
CA ARG A 61 0.77 1.57 4.32
C ARG A 61 -0.21 0.46 4.65
N ASN A 62 0.31 -0.70 5.03
CA ASN A 62 -0.51 -1.80 5.50
C ASN A 62 -1.16 -1.44 6.82
N ARG A 63 -2.49 -1.54 6.88
CA ARG A 63 -3.28 -1.24 8.07
C ARG A 63 -4.18 -2.40 8.42
N CYS A 64 -4.49 -2.51 9.69
CA CYS A 64 -5.48 -3.47 10.17
C CYS A 64 -6.84 -3.19 9.52
N ARG A 65 -7.48 -4.24 8.99
CA ARG A 65 -8.79 -4.09 8.35
C ARG A 65 -9.89 -3.67 9.30
N ILE A 66 -9.76 -4.01 10.57
CA ILE A 66 -10.79 -3.74 11.58
C ILE A 66 -10.56 -2.38 12.24
N THR A 67 -9.33 -2.10 12.67
CA THR A 67 -9.04 -0.91 13.49
C THR A 67 -8.33 0.20 12.72
N GLY A 68 -7.71 -0.12 11.57
CA GLY A 68 -6.90 0.83 10.82
C GLY A 68 -5.50 1.08 11.40
N ARG A 69 -5.09 0.32 12.40
CA ARG A 69 -3.77 0.46 13.02
C ARG A 69 -2.66 0.31 11.98
N PRO A 70 -1.69 1.25 11.90
CA PRO A 70 -0.64 1.22 10.89
C PRO A 70 0.60 0.41 11.29
N HIS A 71 0.69 -0.04 12.55
CA HIS A 71 1.83 -0.79 13.07
C HIS A 71 1.43 -2.18 13.54
N GLY A 72 2.38 -3.11 13.49
CA GLY A 72 2.15 -4.48 13.96
C GLY A 72 1.05 -5.20 13.18
N VAL A 73 1.04 -5.03 11.86
CA VAL A 73 0.04 -5.64 10.97
C VAL A 73 0.66 -6.85 10.27
N TYR A 74 -0.01 -7.99 10.37
CA TYR A 74 0.38 -9.20 9.65
C TYR A 74 -0.23 -9.19 8.25
N ARG A 75 0.60 -9.12 7.21
CA ARG A 75 0.15 -9.07 5.82
C ARG A 75 -0.70 -10.27 5.43
N LYS A 76 -0.35 -11.44 5.91
CA LYS A 76 -1.05 -12.69 5.62
C LYS A 76 -2.53 -12.64 6.05
N PHE A 77 -2.81 -12.02 7.18
CA PHE A 77 -4.15 -11.97 7.76
C PHE A 77 -4.85 -10.62 7.54
N GLY A 78 -4.09 -9.56 7.30
CA GLY A 78 -4.61 -8.21 7.21
C GLY A 78 -5.10 -7.66 8.54
N LEU A 79 -4.60 -8.18 9.65
CA LEU A 79 -5.01 -7.83 11.01
C LEU A 79 -3.80 -7.35 11.82
N SER A 80 -4.05 -6.41 12.74
CA SER A 80 -3.05 -6.02 13.72
C SER A 80 -2.79 -7.17 14.73
N ARG A 81 -1.65 -7.10 15.41
CA ARG A 81 -1.29 -8.10 16.43
C ARG A 81 -2.38 -8.32 17.46
N ASN A 82 -3.08 -7.26 17.89
CA ASN A 82 -4.15 -7.33 18.89
C ASN A 82 -5.37 -8.06 18.34
N LYS A 83 -5.79 -7.72 17.12
CA LYS A 83 -6.95 -8.34 16.48
C LYS A 83 -6.67 -9.77 16.03
N LEU A 84 -5.45 -10.05 15.60
CA LEU A 84 -5.04 -11.42 15.28
C LEU A 84 -5.06 -12.29 16.54
N ARG A 85 -4.57 -11.77 17.67
CA ARG A 85 -4.62 -12.48 18.96
C ARG A 85 -6.06 -12.80 19.35
N GLU A 86 -6.97 -11.83 19.28
CA GLU A 86 -8.38 -12.03 19.58
C GLU A 86 -9.01 -13.09 18.68
N ALA A 87 -8.74 -13.04 17.37
CA ALA A 87 -9.24 -14.02 16.42
C ALA A 87 -8.68 -15.42 16.69
N ALA A 88 -7.42 -15.53 17.04
CA ALA A 88 -6.80 -16.82 17.39
C ALA A 88 -7.42 -17.43 18.66
N MET A 89 -7.69 -16.59 19.66
CA MET A 89 -8.32 -17.03 20.92
C MET A 89 -9.77 -17.50 20.70
N ARG A 90 -10.48 -16.91 19.73
CA ARG A 90 -11.84 -17.36 19.38
C ARG A 90 -11.86 -18.60 18.48
N GLY A 91 -10.70 -19.00 17.94
CA GLY A 91 -10.62 -20.11 17.01
C GLY A 91 -11.01 -19.78 15.56
N ASP A 92 -11.08 -18.47 15.21
CA ASP A 92 -11.43 -18.04 13.85
C ASP A 92 -10.31 -18.33 12.83
N VAL A 93 -9.07 -18.50 13.31
CA VAL A 93 -7.92 -18.83 12.47
C VAL A 93 -7.49 -20.25 12.74
N PRO A 94 -7.76 -21.21 11.83
CA PRO A 94 -7.38 -22.61 12.04
C PRO A 94 -5.87 -22.79 12.13
N GLY A 95 -5.42 -23.60 13.08
CA GLY A 95 -3.99 -23.91 13.26
C GLY A 95 -3.16 -22.82 13.92
N LEU A 96 -3.72 -21.66 14.21
CA LEU A 96 -3.04 -20.59 14.91
C LEU A 96 -3.27 -20.74 16.42
N VAL A 97 -2.20 -21.00 17.15
CA VAL A 97 -2.24 -21.12 18.61
C VAL A 97 -1.26 -20.13 19.23
N LYS A 98 -1.53 -19.76 20.46
CA LYS A 98 -0.65 -18.90 21.24
C LYS A 98 0.61 -19.66 21.60
N ALA A 99 1.76 -19.13 21.21
CA ALA A 99 3.05 -19.71 21.54
C ALA A 99 3.58 -19.14 22.86
N SER A 100 4.22 -20.02 23.65
CA SER A 100 4.91 -19.64 24.89
C SER A 100 6.25 -20.37 24.97
N TRP A 101 7.26 -19.83 24.33
CA TRP A 101 8.64 -20.32 24.44
C TRP A 101 9.59 -19.21 24.85
#